data_ed3014c32ab44a8c6fab40a277184355
#
_entry.id   ed3014c32ab44a8c6fab40a277184355
#
_cell.length_a   1.000
_cell.length_b   1.000
_cell.length_c   1.000
_cell.angle_alpha   90.00
_cell.angle_beta   90.00
_cell.angle_gamma   90.00
#
_symmetry.space_group_name_H-M   'P 1'
#
loop_
_entity.id
_entity.type
_entity.pdbx_description
1 polymer ?
#
loop_
_entity_poly.entity_id
_entity_poly.type
_entity_poly.pdbx_seq_one_letter_code
_entity_poly.pdbx_strand_id
1 'polypeptide(L)'
;VASRWTRRLFGGGSTDDPLALRAYDAMVAAFLDMDRRQSVAEAGVTASHELAPQRGLRREWEPVREACYRAAETYLHLSRTEPSDPLAPAPAYEQALQQIGLATRTLDEFYDRHRAHLEHSVAVARTVPQLARQVRTEAQAAAALVTAPEHAAYADYPSVRAAADTLDAEIRALDSAVGTGAVRTAARRAEEAATALRRALAQAPDRAESARKAVASVTTRLSAVRTRAESLAPAFSALLREFNAASSADLAGNERAAREFLDRADADVSAARTAAAANRPEQALELTAAARASLTQAERYVDAVTDRLSVLREVRRDPAAKVEQVRFRLRDAQQLAVQRGLTAEWGSVLDAQLDRIDRAVGSLTGVHPDYWAYVRELDAVSRFIAGVVQRMRGRTDEV
;
A
#
# COMPACT_ATOMS: atom_id res chain seq x y z
N VAL A 1 -12.36 -105.77 -27.34
CA VAL A 1 -12.10 -105.61 -25.92
C VAL A 1 -10.95 -104.60 -25.79
N ALA A 2 -11.19 -103.40 -25.81
CA ALA A 2 -10.27 -102.33 -25.37
C ALA A 2 -10.94 -100.97 -25.67
N SER A 3 -11.55 -100.36 -24.76
CA SER A 3 -11.76 -98.88 -24.73
C SER A 3 -12.79 -98.45 -23.67
N ARG A 4 -12.40 -98.59 -22.45
CA ARG A 4 -13.26 -98.01 -21.36
C ARG A 4 -12.44 -97.31 -20.24
N TRP A 5 -11.14 -96.95 -20.50
CA TRP A 5 -10.25 -96.46 -19.45
C TRP A 5 -9.61 -95.12 -19.73
N THR A 6 -9.97 -94.43 -20.79
CA THR A 6 -9.36 -93.13 -21.21
C THR A 6 -10.28 -91.95 -21.08
N ARG A 7 -11.42 -91.99 -20.36
CA ARG A 7 -12.33 -90.93 -20.21
C ARG A 7 -12.51 -90.41 -18.76
N ARG A 8 -11.49 -90.66 -17.91
CA ARG A 8 -11.54 -90.15 -16.54
C ARG A 8 -10.29 -89.38 -16.11
N LEU A 9 -9.46 -88.89 -17.04
CA LEU A 9 -8.24 -88.16 -16.74
C LEU A 9 -8.15 -86.81 -17.35
N PHE A 10 -9.17 -86.28 -18.04
CA PHE A 10 -9.26 -84.93 -18.54
C PHE A 10 -10.65 -84.32 -18.31
N GLY A 11 -11.13 -84.47 -17.10
CA GLY A 11 -12.30 -83.78 -16.60
C GLY A 11 -11.87 -82.85 -15.47
N GLY A 12 -10.83 -82.06 -15.70
CA GLY A 12 -10.53 -80.88 -14.89
C GLY A 12 -11.49 -79.74 -15.22
N GLY A 13 -12.75 -79.92 -14.76
CA GLY A 13 -13.53 -78.70 -14.56
C GLY A 13 -12.85 -77.95 -13.44
N SER A 14 -12.32 -76.82 -13.72
CA SER A 14 -11.91 -75.79 -12.74
C SER A 14 -13.15 -75.49 -11.90
N THR A 15 -13.38 -76.29 -10.83
CA THR A 15 -14.26 -75.84 -9.74
C THR A 15 -13.47 -74.73 -9.05
N ASP A 16 -13.74 -73.47 -9.41
CA ASP A 16 -13.16 -72.30 -8.70
C ASP A 16 -13.35 -72.61 -7.19
N ASP A 17 -12.24 -72.56 -6.45
CA ASP A 17 -12.26 -72.74 -5.00
C ASP A 17 -13.20 -71.70 -4.40
N PRO A 18 -14.32 -72.07 -3.74
CA PRO A 18 -15.27 -71.11 -3.18
C PRO A 18 -14.65 -70.13 -2.19
N LEU A 19 -13.53 -70.54 -1.55
CA LEU A 19 -12.78 -69.65 -0.66
C LEU A 19 -11.99 -68.62 -1.47
N ALA A 20 -11.34 -69.02 -2.55
CA ALA A 20 -10.59 -68.14 -3.44
C ALA A 20 -11.52 -67.14 -4.13
N LEU A 21 -12.71 -67.55 -4.56
CA LEU A 21 -13.70 -66.67 -5.17
C LEU A 21 -14.19 -65.60 -4.16
N ARG A 22 -14.53 -65.98 -2.92
CA ARG A 22 -14.94 -65.06 -1.86
C ARG A 22 -13.82 -64.06 -1.51
N ALA A 23 -12.57 -64.53 -1.42
CA ALA A 23 -11.44 -63.65 -1.15
C ALA A 23 -11.17 -62.67 -2.30
N TYR A 24 -11.34 -63.10 -3.55
CA TYR A 24 -11.27 -62.25 -4.73
C TYR A 24 -12.36 -61.16 -4.71
N ASP A 25 -13.63 -61.52 -4.51
CA ASP A 25 -14.71 -60.59 -4.44
C ASP A 25 -14.53 -59.54 -3.32
N ALA A 26 -14.05 -59.98 -2.16
CA ALA A 26 -13.71 -59.09 -1.05
C ALA A 26 -12.57 -58.12 -1.39
N MET A 27 -11.53 -58.60 -2.08
CA MET A 27 -10.41 -57.79 -2.55
C MET A 27 -10.88 -56.73 -3.54
N VAL A 28 -11.72 -57.12 -4.52
CA VAL A 28 -12.30 -56.20 -5.53
C VAL A 28 -13.13 -55.11 -4.85
N ALA A 29 -14.01 -55.50 -3.93
CA ALA A 29 -14.86 -54.56 -3.20
C ALA A 29 -14.03 -53.57 -2.37
N ALA A 30 -13.01 -54.04 -1.66
CA ALA A 30 -12.12 -53.21 -0.85
C ALA A 30 -11.31 -52.23 -1.74
N PHE A 31 -10.80 -52.68 -2.88
CA PHE A 31 -10.07 -51.85 -3.82
C PHE A 31 -10.96 -50.73 -4.37
N LEU A 32 -12.16 -51.02 -4.85
CA LEU A 32 -13.10 -50.02 -5.38
C LEU A 32 -13.49 -49.00 -4.32
N ASP A 33 -13.60 -49.38 -3.06
CA ASP A 33 -13.87 -48.45 -1.97
C ASP A 33 -12.66 -47.56 -1.69
N MET A 34 -11.45 -48.13 -1.63
CA MET A 34 -10.20 -47.37 -1.48
C MET A 34 -10.00 -46.37 -2.63
N ASP A 35 -10.17 -46.79 -3.88
CA ASP A 35 -10.01 -45.97 -5.08
C ASP A 35 -10.97 -44.75 -5.08
N ARG A 36 -12.24 -44.98 -4.69
CA ARG A 36 -13.22 -43.92 -4.54
C ARG A 36 -12.79 -42.90 -3.47
N ARG A 37 -12.33 -43.37 -2.30
CA ARG A 37 -11.86 -42.48 -1.22
C ARG A 37 -10.59 -41.74 -1.63
N GLN A 38 -9.66 -42.41 -2.32
CA GLN A 38 -8.46 -41.77 -2.86
C GLN A 38 -8.81 -40.65 -3.84
N SER A 39 -9.73 -40.89 -4.75
CA SER A 39 -10.18 -39.86 -5.72
C SER A 39 -10.75 -38.62 -5.02
N VAL A 40 -11.52 -38.81 -3.95
CA VAL A 40 -12.08 -37.69 -3.16
C VAL A 40 -10.96 -36.91 -2.46
N ALA A 41 -10.01 -37.60 -1.82
CA ALA A 41 -8.90 -36.97 -1.13
C ALA A 41 -7.99 -36.21 -2.13
N GLU A 42 -7.67 -36.80 -3.26
CA GLU A 42 -6.82 -36.21 -4.31
C GLU A 42 -7.44 -34.95 -4.92
N ALA A 43 -8.75 -34.97 -5.16
CA ALA A 43 -9.49 -33.79 -5.60
C ALA A 43 -9.38 -32.65 -4.55
N GLY A 44 -9.48 -32.98 -3.25
CA GLY A 44 -9.31 -32.03 -2.16
C GLY A 44 -7.90 -31.46 -2.08
N VAL A 45 -6.87 -32.32 -2.19
CA VAL A 45 -5.46 -31.91 -2.17
C VAL A 45 -5.12 -31.02 -3.37
N THR A 46 -5.62 -31.38 -4.56
CA THR A 46 -5.44 -30.57 -5.78
C THR A 46 -6.07 -29.20 -5.62
N ALA A 47 -7.33 -29.12 -5.20
CA ALA A 47 -8.00 -27.85 -4.93
C ALA A 47 -7.28 -27.03 -3.85
N SER A 48 -6.81 -27.68 -2.77
CA SER A 48 -6.02 -27.02 -1.73
C SER A 48 -4.70 -26.47 -2.27
N HIS A 49 -4.00 -27.22 -3.12
CA HIS A 49 -2.75 -26.76 -3.71
C HIS A 49 -2.94 -25.54 -4.60
N GLU A 50 -4.01 -25.49 -5.40
CA GLU A 50 -4.32 -24.35 -6.27
C GLU A 50 -4.76 -23.11 -5.48
N LEU A 51 -5.52 -23.29 -4.39
CA LEU A 51 -6.09 -22.19 -3.62
C LEU A 51 -5.20 -21.70 -2.47
N ALA A 52 -4.38 -22.59 -1.89
CA ALA A 52 -3.55 -22.32 -0.71
C ALA A 52 -2.25 -23.15 -0.74
N PRO A 53 -1.35 -22.96 -1.72
CA PRO A 53 -0.13 -23.77 -1.90
C PRO A 53 0.80 -23.72 -0.68
N GLN A 54 0.74 -22.63 0.09
CA GLN A 54 1.55 -22.45 1.32
C GLN A 54 1.22 -23.47 2.43
N ARG A 55 0.08 -24.14 2.38
CA ARG A 55 -0.28 -25.17 3.37
C ARG A 55 0.53 -26.45 3.24
N GLY A 56 1.17 -26.69 2.08
CA GLY A 56 2.07 -27.81 1.88
C GLY A 56 1.42 -29.20 1.87
N LEU A 57 0.08 -29.31 1.84
CA LEU A 57 -0.66 -30.59 1.92
C LEU A 57 -0.25 -31.61 0.85
N ARG A 58 0.22 -31.13 -0.30
CA ARG A 58 0.72 -32.02 -1.36
C ARG A 58 1.90 -32.89 -0.89
N ARG A 59 2.75 -32.35 -0.02
CA ARG A 59 3.88 -33.14 0.55
C ARG A 59 3.41 -34.20 1.53
N GLU A 60 2.40 -33.86 2.32
CA GLU A 60 1.82 -34.84 3.27
C GLU A 60 0.99 -35.90 2.56
N TRP A 61 0.42 -35.60 1.42
CA TRP A 61 -0.35 -36.52 0.57
C TRP A 61 0.52 -37.53 -0.15
N GLU A 62 1.73 -37.18 -0.55
CA GLU A 62 2.60 -38.04 -1.37
C GLU A 62 2.79 -39.44 -0.80
N PRO A 63 3.17 -39.67 0.48
CA PRO A 63 3.32 -41.01 1.04
C PRO A 63 2.00 -41.76 1.11
N VAL A 64 0.86 -41.09 1.31
CA VAL A 64 -0.47 -41.69 1.31
C VAL A 64 -0.82 -42.21 -0.08
N ARG A 65 -0.60 -41.36 -1.09
CA ARG A 65 -0.81 -41.70 -2.50
C ARG A 65 0.04 -42.90 -2.93
N GLU A 66 1.31 -42.92 -2.55
CA GLU A 66 2.20 -44.04 -2.83
C GLU A 66 1.73 -45.38 -2.19
N ALA A 67 1.17 -45.29 -0.97
CA ALA A 67 0.61 -46.46 -0.31
C ALA A 67 -0.60 -47.01 -1.08
N CYS A 68 -1.50 -46.12 -1.54
CA CYS A 68 -2.64 -46.50 -2.38
C CYS A 68 -2.20 -47.10 -3.72
N TYR A 69 -1.19 -46.50 -4.38
CA TYR A 69 -0.69 -47.02 -5.65
C TYR A 69 -0.06 -48.40 -5.53
N ARG A 70 0.72 -48.67 -4.48
CA ARG A 70 1.26 -50.03 -4.22
C ARG A 70 0.16 -51.04 -3.97
N ALA A 71 -0.89 -50.66 -3.26
CA ALA A 71 -2.06 -51.54 -3.07
C ALA A 71 -2.80 -51.80 -4.39
N ALA A 72 -2.95 -50.75 -5.22
CA ALA A 72 -3.54 -50.85 -6.56
C ALA A 72 -2.71 -51.74 -7.51
N GLU A 73 -1.39 -51.64 -7.49
CA GLU A 73 -0.50 -52.50 -8.27
C GLU A 73 -0.67 -53.97 -7.89
N THR A 74 -0.74 -54.29 -6.58
CA THR A 74 -1.00 -55.63 -6.11
C THR A 74 -2.38 -56.16 -6.55
N TYR A 75 -3.41 -55.28 -6.48
CA TYR A 75 -4.75 -55.63 -6.98
C TYR A 75 -4.74 -55.90 -8.48
N LEU A 76 -4.10 -55.05 -9.30
CA LEU A 76 -4.03 -55.26 -10.75
C LEU A 76 -3.30 -56.52 -11.14
N HIS A 77 -2.26 -56.88 -10.41
CA HIS A 77 -1.52 -58.14 -10.63
C HIS A 77 -2.37 -59.39 -10.35
N LEU A 78 -3.30 -59.30 -9.41
CA LEU A 78 -4.17 -60.39 -9.01
C LEU A 78 -5.56 -60.35 -9.66
N SER A 79 -5.90 -59.24 -10.32
CA SER A 79 -7.22 -59.10 -10.96
C SER A 79 -7.32 -59.97 -12.21
N ARG A 80 -8.51 -60.49 -12.44
CA ARG A 80 -8.83 -61.31 -13.65
C ARG A 80 -9.24 -60.39 -14.78
N THR A 81 -8.72 -60.66 -15.97
CA THR A 81 -9.10 -59.94 -17.19
C THR A 81 -10.40 -60.48 -17.76
N GLU A 82 -10.55 -61.82 -17.68
CA GLU A 82 -11.77 -62.52 -18.10
C GLU A 82 -12.31 -63.39 -16.95
N PRO A 83 -13.64 -63.62 -16.87
CA PRO A 83 -14.22 -64.53 -15.86
C PRO A 83 -13.69 -65.94 -15.91
N SER A 84 -13.13 -66.36 -17.06
CA SER A 84 -12.56 -67.70 -17.31
C SER A 84 -11.12 -67.84 -16.83
N ASP A 85 -10.44 -66.75 -16.46
CA ASP A 85 -9.07 -66.80 -15.99
C ASP A 85 -8.99 -67.57 -14.65
N PRO A 86 -7.93 -68.38 -14.43
CA PRO A 86 -7.79 -69.15 -13.21
C PRO A 86 -7.62 -68.24 -12.00
N LEU A 87 -8.29 -68.57 -10.89
CA LEU A 87 -8.12 -67.89 -9.63
C LEU A 87 -6.73 -68.17 -9.04
N ALA A 88 -6.12 -67.15 -8.44
CA ALA A 88 -4.97 -67.31 -7.57
C ALA A 88 -5.41 -67.98 -6.26
N PRO A 89 -4.49 -68.57 -5.48
CA PRO A 89 -4.83 -69.12 -4.19
C PRO A 89 -5.43 -68.11 -3.23
N ALA A 90 -6.43 -68.51 -2.43
CA ALA A 90 -7.12 -67.63 -1.48
C ALA A 90 -6.15 -66.78 -0.59
N PRO A 91 -5.02 -67.29 -0.06
CA PRO A 91 -4.07 -66.52 0.71
C PRO A 91 -3.46 -65.34 -0.03
N ALA A 92 -3.32 -65.41 -1.37
CA ALA A 92 -2.81 -64.27 -2.16
C ALA A 92 -3.79 -63.09 -2.17
N TYR A 93 -5.09 -63.38 -2.31
CA TYR A 93 -6.16 -62.37 -2.23
C TYR A 93 -6.31 -61.80 -0.81
N GLU A 94 -6.18 -62.64 0.22
CA GLU A 94 -6.21 -62.22 1.62
C GLU A 94 -5.04 -61.29 1.95
N GLN A 95 -3.84 -61.54 1.44
CA GLN A 95 -2.68 -60.70 1.59
C GLN A 95 -2.89 -59.33 0.89
N ALA A 96 -3.43 -59.33 -0.34
CA ALA A 96 -3.78 -58.11 -1.07
C ALA A 96 -4.85 -57.30 -0.31
N LEU A 97 -5.88 -57.99 0.22
CA LEU A 97 -6.92 -57.36 1.04
C LEU A 97 -6.34 -56.68 2.29
N GLN A 98 -5.36 -57.32 2.96
CA GLN A 98 -4.66 -56.71 4.10
C GLN A 98 -3.88 -55.44 3.68
N GLN A 99 -3.17 -55.46 2.54
CA GLN A 99 -2.44 -54.31 2.02
C GLN A 99 -3.39 -53.17 1.66
N ILE A 100 -4.51 -53.47 0.98
CA ILE A 100 -5.56 -52.46 0.65
C ILE A 100 -6.12 -51.88 1.95
N GLY A 101 -6.39 -52.73 2.96
CA GLY A 101 -6.89 -52.27 4.25
C GLY A 101 -5.91 -51.38 5.03
N LEU A 102 -4.59 -51.61 4.90
CA LEU A 102 -3.56 -50.72 5.47
C LEU A 102 -3.52 -49.38 4.73
N ALA A 103 -3.52 -49.40 3.41
CA ALA A 103 -3.53 -48.21 2.60
C ALA A 103 -4.80 -47.33 2.85
N THR A 104 -5.96 -48.00 2.96
CA THR A 104 -7.23 -47.34 3.28
C THR A 104 -7.19 -46.66 4.65
N ARG A 105 -6.63 -47.29 5.68
CA ARG A 105 -6.48 -46.68 7.01
C ARG A 105 -5.61 -45.41 6.95
N THR A 106 -4.46 -45.51 6.29
CA THR A 106 -3.57 -44.34 6.12
C THR A 106 -4.26 -43.20 5.37
N LEU A 107 -5.05 -43.53 4.37
CA LEU A 107 -5.86 -42.60 3.60
C LEU A 107 -6.94 -41.93 4.48
N ASP A 108 -7.67 -42.74 5.26
CA ASP A 108 -8.73 -42.21 6.15
C ASP A 108 -8.14 -41.31 7.24
N GLU A 109 -7.01 -41.70 7.86
CA GLU A 109 -6.31 -40.87 8.86
C GLU A 109 -5.88 -39.50 8.26
N PHE A 110 -5.36 -39.51 7.05
CA PHE A 110 -5.01 -38.24 6.35
C PHE A 110 -6.27 -37.43 6.06
N TYR A 111 -7.30 -38.03 5.48
CA TYR A 111 -8.53 -37.35 5.13
C TYR A 111 -9.22 -36.74 6.35
N ASP A 112 -9.36 -37.52 7.45
CA ASP A 112 -10.01 -37.06 8.67
C ASP A 112 -9.27 -35.89 9.33
N ARG A 113 -7.93 -35.93 9.31
CA ARG A 113 -7.09 -34.82 9.82
C ARG A 113 -7.31 -33.53 9.06
N HIS A 114 -7.55 -33.59 7.76
CA HIS A 114 -7.65 -32.42 6.88
C HIS A 114 -9.05 -32.18 6.32
N ARG A 115 -10.05 -32.97 6.73
CA ARG A 115 -11.41 -33.02 6.15
C ARG A 115 -12.00 -31.63 5.91
N ALA A 116 -12.13 -30.81 6.94
CA ALA A 116 -12.77 -29.50 6.85
C ALA A 116 -12.10 -28.59 5.79
N HIS A 117 -10.76 -28.65 5.71
CA HIS A 117 -10.02 -27.86 4.73
C HIS A 117 -10.16 -28.41 3.31
N LEU A 118 -10.09 -29.73 3.12
CA LEU A 118 -10.23 -30.37 1.81
C LEU A 118 -11.63 -30.13 1.23
N GLU A 119 -12.67 -30.36 2.03
CA GLU A 119 -14.06 -30.11 1.64
C GLU A 119 -14.30 -28.63 1.30
N HIS A 120 -13.79 -27.72 2.13
CA HIS A 120 -13.87 -26.28 1.85
C HIS A 120 -13.16 -25.91 0.54
N SER A 121 -11.96 -26.45 0.29
CA SER A 121 -11.19 -26.17 -0.93
C SER A 121 -11.94 -26.64 -2.17
N VAL A 122 -12.52 -27.85 -2.14
CA VAL A 122 -13.35 -28.37 -3.24
C VAL A 122 -14.59 -27.50 -3.45
N ALA A 123 -15.28 -27.11 -2.38
CA ALA A 123 -16.46 -26.27 -2.47
C ALA A 123 -16.13 -24.90 -3.12
N VAL A 124 -15.04 -24.26 -2.68
CA VAL A 124 -14.56 -23.00 -3.28
C VAL A 124 -14.20 -23.21 -4.75
N ALA A 125 -13.42 -24.26 -5.07
CA ALA A 125 -12.99 -24.54 -6.44
C ALA A 125 -14.19 -24.68 -7.41
N ARG A 126 -15.29 -25.30 -6.96
CA ARG A 126 -16.50 -25.45 -7.74
C ARG A 126 -17.22 -24.15 -8.05
N THR A 127 -17.09 -23.12 -7.20
CA THR A 127 -17.74 -21.81 -7.40
C THR A 127 -16.94 -20.87 -8.30
N VAL A 128 -15.62 -21.06 -8.41
CA VAL A 128 -14.72 -20.15 -9.16
C VAL A 128 -15.14 -19.96 -10.63
N PRO A 129 -15.55 -20.96 -11.42
CA PRO A 129 -15.94 -20.75 -12.80
C PRO A 129 -17.19 -19.87 -12.95
N GLN A 130 -18.12 -19.95 -12.00
CA GLN A 130 -19.32 -19.10 -11.98
C GLN A 130 -18.95 -17.67 -11.59
N LEU A 131 -18.13 -17.51 -10.54
CA LEU A 131 -17.59 -16.21 -10.12
C LEU A 131 -16.87 -15.52 -11.28
N ALA A 132 -15.99 -16.23 -11.99
CA ALA A 132 -15.26 -15.66 -13.11
C ALA A 132 -16.18 -15.15 -14.24
N ARG A 133 -17.22 -15.89 -14.55
CA ARG A 133 -18.23 -15.46 -15.55
C ARG A 133 -18.99 -14.23 -15.09
N GLN A 134 -19.42 -14.19 -13.83
CA GLN A 134 -20.10 -13.03 -13.26
C GLN A 134 -19.22 -11.80 -13.28
N VAL A 135 -18.00 -11.91 -12.74
CA VAL A 135 -17.03 -10.80 -12.71
C VAL A 135 -16.71 -10.30 -14.13
N ARG A 136 -16.53 -11.20 -15.09
CA ARG A 136 -16.31 -10.80 -16.50
C ARG A 136 -17.46 -9.94 -17.02
N THR A 137 -18.72 -10.37 -16.81
CA THR A 137 -19.90 -9.62 -17.25
C THR A 137 -19.95 -8.24 -16.58
N GLU A 138 -19.70 -8.17 -15.28
CA GLU A 138 -19.70 -6.91 -14.52
C GLU A 138 -18.55 -5.98 -14.94
N ALA A 139 -17.37 -6.54 -15.22
CA ALA A 139 -16.20 -5.82 -15.70
C ALA A 139 -16.44 -5.23 -17.10
N GLN A 140 -17.02 -6.02 -18.03
CA GLN A 140 -17.40 -5.55 -19.36
C GLN A 140 -18.48 -4.47 -19.30
N ALA A 141 -19.46 -4.62 -18.41
CA ALA A 141 -20.47 -3.60 -18.20
C ALA A 141 -19.86 -2.30 -17.64
N ALA A 142 -18.87 -2.40 -16.75
CA ALA A 142 -18.14 -1.23 -16.24
C ALA A 142 -17.32 -0.55 -17.34
N ALA A 143 -16.63 -1.32 -18.19
CA ALA A 143 -15.87 -0.79 -19.33
C ALA A 143 -16.77 -0.03 -20.32
N ALA A 144 -17.97 -0.55 -20.58
CA ALA A 144 -18.94 0.09 -21.46
C ALA A 144 -19.43 1.46 -20.96
N LEU A 145 -19.36 1.74 -19.65
CA LEU A 145 -19.73 3.06 -19.10
C LEU A 145 -18.88 4.19 -19.65
N VAL A 146 -17.61 3.95 -20.03
CA VAL A 146 -16.72 4.99 -20.56
C VAL A 146 -17.27 5.61 -21.85
N THR A 147 -17.93 4.78 -22.68
CA THR A 147 -18.50 5.22 -23.97
C THR A 147 -19.97 5.61 -23.85
N ALA A 148 -20.57 5.51 -22.67
CA ALA A 148 -21.95 5.90 -22.45
C ALA A 148 -22.11 7.43 -22.60
N PRO A 149 -23.22 7.91 -23.17
CA PRO A 149 -23.43 9.34 -23.44
C PRO A 149 -23.24 10.24 -22.21
N GLU A 150 -23.67 9.79 -21.04
CA GLU A 150 -23.56 10.49 -19.77
C GLU A 150 -22.08 10.64 -19.27
N HIS A 151 -21.17 9.81 -19.75
CA HIS A 151 -19.76 9.82 -19.36
C HIS A 151 -18.81 10.26 -20.48
N ALA A 152 -19.32 10.46 -21.70
CA ALA A 152 -18.51 10.80 -22.88
C ALA A 152 -17.62 12.04 -22.66
N ALA A 153 -18.10 13.03 -21.90
CA ALA A 153 -17.34 14.24 -21.57
C ALA A 153 -16.11 13.96 -20.66
N TYR A 154 -16.06 12.81 -20.00
CA TYR A 154 -15.04 12.45 -19.01
C TYR A 154 -14.11 11.34 -19.51
N ALA A 155 -14.40 10.74 -20.66
CA ALA A 155 -13.64 9.60 -21.20
C ALA A 155 -12.14 9.90 -21.37
N ASP A 156 -11.79 11.13 -21.69
CA ASP A 156 -10.40 11.59 -21.89
C ASP A 156 -9.68 12.03 -20.61
N TYR A 157 -10.34 11.98 -19.46
CA TYR A 157 -9.66 12.32 -18.21
C TYR A 157 -8.57 11.29 -17.89
N PRO A 158 -7.34 11.70 -17.59
CA PRO A 158 -6.23 10.80 -17.32
C PRO A 158 -6.56 9.69 -16.31
N SER A 159 -7.26 10.02 -15.23
CA SER A 159 -7.67 9.04 -14.23
C SER A 159 -8.70 8.04 -14.73
N VAL A 160 -9.62 8.46 -15.60
CA VAL A 160 -10.63 7.57 -16.20
C VAL A 160 -9.96 6.64 -17.21
N ARG A 161 -9.08 7.17 -18.08
CA ARG A 161 -8.31 6.38 -19.04
C ARG A 161 -7.42 5.34 -18.34
N ALA A 162 -6.65 5.77 -17.36
CA ALA A 162 -5.79 4.85 -16.60
C ALA A 162 -6.59 3.73 -15.91
N ALA A 163 -7.76 4.05 -15.36
CA ALA A 163 -8.64 3.04 -14.76
C ALA A 163 -9.25 2.11 -15.82
N ALA A 164 -9.63 2.62 -16.99
CA ALA A 164 -10.14 1.82 -18.11
C ALA A 164 -9.06 0.89 -18.67
N ASP A 165 -7.83 1.41 -18.91
CA ASP A 165 -6.69 0.61 -19.39
C ASP A 165 -6.35 -0.52 -18.40
N THR A 166 -6.41 -0.22 -17.10
CA THR A 166 -6.20 -1.22 -16.04
C THR A 166 -7.27 -2.29 -16.08
N LEU A 167 -8.55 -1.90 -16.20
CA LEU A 167 -9.65 -2.85 -16.29
C LEU A 167 -9.53 -3.76 -17.51
N ASP A 168 -9.20 -3.20 -18.67
CA ASP A 168 -8.98 -3.98 -19.89
C ASP A 168 -7.83 -4.98 -19.75
N ALA A 169 -6.75 -4.59 -19.06
CA ALA A 169 -5.64 -5.49 -18.77
C ALA A 169 -6.07 -6.65 -17.84
N GLU A 170 -6.83 -6.35 -16.79
CA GLU A 170 -7.31 -7.38 -15.85
C GLU A 170 -8.38 -8.30 -16.44
N ILE A 171 -9.23 -7.81 -17.36
CA ILE A 171 -10.15 -8.67 -18.13
C ILE A 171 -9.35 -9.66 -19.00
N ARG A 172 -8.31 -9.19 -19.71
CA ARG A 172 -7.45 -10.09 -20.49
C ARG A 172 -6.69 -11.08 -19.61
N ALA A 173 -6.24 -10.67 -18.43
CA ALA A 173 -5.60 -11.55 -17.47
C ALA A 173 -6.58 -12.62 -16.96
N LEU A 174 -7.84 -12.26 -16.71
CA LEU A 174 -8.90 -13.21 -16.33
C LEU A 174 -9.19 -14.22 -17.45
N ASP A 175 -9.19 -13.75 -18.70
CA ASP A 175 -9.47 -14.61 -19.89
C ASP A 175 -8.33 -15.61 -20.16
N SER A 176 -7.10 -15.25 -19.81
CA SER A 176 -5.91 -16.10 -20.01
C SER A 176 -5.55 -16.94 -18.78
N ALA A 177 -6.23 -16.74 -17.65
CA ALA A 177 -5.91 -17.43 -16.41
C ALA A 177 -6.21 -18.94 -16.49
N VAL A 178 -5.24 -19.77 -16.08
CA VAL A 178 -5.36 -21.24 -16.04
C VAL A 178 -5.19 -21.74 -14.61
N GLY A 179 -6.07 -22.62 -14.17
CA GLY A 179 -6.10 -23.16 -12.80
C GLY A 179 -6.95 -22.31 -11.85
N THR A 180 -7.57 -22.99 -10.88
CA THR A 180 -8.60 -22.39 -9.98
C THR A 180 -8.06 -21.20 -9.18
N GLY A 181 -6.82 -21.32 -8.67
CA GLY A 181 -6.20 -20.26 -7.88
C GLY A 181 -5.89 -18.99 -8.70
N ALA A 182 -5.37 -19.17 -9.93
CA ALA A 182 -5.07 -18.06 -10.84
C ALA A 182 -6.36 -17.36 -11.29
N VAL A 183 -7.40 -18.13 -11.68
CA VAL A 183 -8.70 -17.59 -12.08
C VAL A 183 -9.34 -16.80 -10.94
N ARG A 184 -9.32 -17.32 -9.72
CA ARG A 184 -9.84 -16.61 -8.54
C ARG A 184 -9.12 -15.30 -8.29
N THR A 185 -7.78 -15.30 -8.42
CA THR A 185 -6.97 -14.10 -8.21
C THR A 185 -7.24 -13.05 -9.31
N ALA A 186 -7.30 -13.48 -10.56
CA ALA A 186 -7.61 -12.59 -11.70
C ALA A 186 -9.03 -12.02 -11.59
N ALA A 187 -10.02 -12.83 -11.21
CA ALA A 187 -11.38 -12.35 -10.98
C ALA A 187 -11.44 -11.23 -9.92
N ARG A 188 -10.76 -11.40 -8.79
CA ARG A 188 -10.70 -10.36 -7.76
C ARG A 188 -10.08 -9.06 -8.29
N ARG A 189 -8.98 -9.15 -9.05
CA ARG A 189 -8.34 -7.96 -9.63
C ARG A 189 -9.23 -7.25 -10.65
N ALA A 190 -9.93 -7.99 -11.48
CA ALA A 190 -10.89 -7.43 -12.42
C ALA A 190 -12.06 -6.73 -11.71
N GLU A 191 -12.56 -7.28 -10.60
CA GLU A 191 -13.59 -6.65 -9.77
C GLU A 191 -13.10 -5.36 -9.13
N GLU A 192 -11.87 -5.38 -8.57
CA GLU A 192 -11.22 -4.19 -7.99
C GLU A 192 -11.02 -3.10 -9.06
N ALA A 193 -10.57 -3.47 -10.26
CA ALA A 193 -10.38 -2.55 -11.39
C ALA A 193 -11.71 -1.97 -11.90
N ALA A 194 -12.78 -2.79 -12.00
CA ALA A 194 -14.11 -2.33 -12.38
C ALA A 194 -14.68 -1.32 -11.35
N THR A 195 -14.45 -1.58 -10.08
CA THR A 195 -14.83 -0.66 -8.99
C THR A 195 -14.04 0.65 -9.06
N ALA A 196 -12.73 0.58 -9.37
CA ALA A 196 -11.89 1.76 -9.55
C ALA A 196 -12.37 2.64 -10.72
N LEU A 197 -12.72 2.03 -11.85
CA LEU A 197 -13.27 2.75 -13.01
C LEU A 197 -14.60 3.44 -12.70
N ARG A 198 -15.55 2.73 -12.08
CA ARG A 198 -16.84 3.32 -11.65
C ARG A 198 -16.60 4.51 -10.71
N ARG A 199 -15.66 4.40 -9.78
CA ARG A 199 -15.27 5.51 -8.87
C ARG A 199 -14.68 6.69 -9.63
N ALA A 200 -13.78 6.45 -10.60
CA ALA A 200 -13.18 7.50 -11.41
C ALA A 200 -14.25 8.28 -12.18
N LEU A 201 -15.22 7.58 -12.81
CA LEU A 201 -16.35 8.19 -13.53
C LEU A 201 -17.26 8.98 -12.59
N ALA A 202 -17.59 8.44 -11.43
CA ALA A 202 -18.43 9.13 -10.45
C ALA A 202 -17.78 10.41 -9.90
N GLN A 203 -16.44 10.47 -9.80
CA GLN A 203 -15.68 11.64 -9.32
C GLN A 203 -15.37 12.66 -10.43
N ALA A 204 -15.55 12.29 -11.69
CA ALA A 204 -15.17 13.14 -12.82
C ALA A 204 -15.89 14.50 -12.84
N PRO A 205 -17.22 14.61 -12.59
CA PRO A 205 -17.92 15.89 -12.52
C PRO A 205 -17.36 16.83 -11.45
N ASP A 206 -17.09 16.30 -10.25
CA ASP A 206 -16.59 17.06 -9.12
C ASP A 206 -15.16 17.61 -9.40
N ARG A 207 -14.36 16.88 -10.18
CA ARG A 207 -13.02 17.34 -10.59
C ARG A 207 -13.08 18.56 -11.48
N ALA A 208 -14.04 18.62 -12.42
CA ALA A 208 -14.24 19.79 -13.28
C ALA A 208 -14.63 21.02 -12.47
N GLU A 209 -15.51 20.88 -11.50
CA GLU A 209 -15.90 21.96 -10.62
C GLU A 209 -14.75 22.38 -9.69
N SER A 210 -14.03 21.43 -9.11
CA SER A 210 -12.86 21.69 -8.27
C SER A 210 -11.76 22.43 -9.02
N ALA A 211 -11.51 22.07 -10.29
CA ALA A 211 -10.53 22.77 -11.13
C ALA A 211 -10.95 24.25 -11.36
N ARG A 212 -12.21 24.51 -11.70
CA ARG A 212 -12.71 25.90 -11.88
C ARG A 212 -12.54 26.72 -10.60
N LYS A 213 -12.93 26.16 -9.44
CA LYS A 213 -12.76 26.82 -8.13
C LYS A 213 -11.28 27.06 -7.80
N ALA A 214 -10.42 26.08 -8.08
CA ALA A 214 -8.98 26.19 -7.84
C ALA A 214 -8.34 27.29 -8.70
N VAL A 215 -8.70 27.37 -10.00
CA VAL A 215 -8.22 28.41 -10.92
C VAL A 215 -8.68 29.79 -10.45
N ALA A 216 -9.93 29.99 -10.07
CA ALA A 216 -10.43 31.26 -9.55
C ALA A 216 -9.68 31.67 -8.27
N SER A 217 -9.53 30.75 -7.32
CA SER A 217 -8.83 31.00 -6.05
C SER A 217 -7.36 31.41 -6.25
N VAL A 218 -6.62 30.65 -7.10
CA VAL A 218 -5.20 30.99 -7.34
C VAL A 218 -5.02 32.26 -8.11
N THR A 219 -5.96 32.60 -9.01
CA THR A 219 -5.97 33.88 -9.71
C THR A 219 -6.08 35.06 -8.74
N THR A 220 -6.99 34.97 -7.78
CA THR A 220 -7.16 36.00 -6.74
C THR A 220 -5.91 36.16 -5.90
N ARG A 221 -5.29 35.01 -5.49
CA ARG A 221 -4.05 35.02 -4.72
C ARG A 221 -2.90 35.66 -5.52
N LEU A 222 -2.76 35.32 -6.81
CA LEU A 222 -1.75 35.93 -7.68
C LEU A 222 -1.86 37.43 -7.71
N SER A 223 -3.07 37.99 -7.89
CA SER A 223 -3.32 39.42 -7.83
C SER A 223 -2.90 40.02 -6.49
N ALA A 224 -3.29 39.39 -5.37
CA ALA A 224 -2.95 39.89 -4.04
C ALA A 224 -1.43 39.89 -3.78
N VAL A 225 -0.72 38.81 -4.21
CA VAL A 225 0.74 38.75 -4.04
C VAL A 225 1.45 39.76 -4.93
N ARG A 226 0.95 40.02 -6.16
CA ARG A 226 1.48 41.11 -7.02
C ARG A 226 1.38 42.48 -6.36
N THR A 227 0.21 42.81 -5.82
CA THR A 227 0.01 44.09 -5.10
C THR A 227 0.95 44.20 -3.90
N ARG A 228 1.15 43.11 -3.14
CA ARG A 228 2.13 43.09 -2.03
C ARG A 228 3.56 43.27 -2.52
N ALA A 229 3.93 42.67 -3.65
CA ALA A 229 5.27 42.77 -4.22
C ALA A 229 5.62 44.20 -4.67
N GLU A 230 4.64 45.06 -4.98
CA GLU A 230 4.86 46.48 -5.27
C GLU A 230 5.49 47.25 -4.10
N SER A 231 5.27 46.78 -2.86
CA SER A 231 5.90 47.36 -1.66
C SER A 231 7.36 46.99 -1.46
N LEU A 232 7.88 45.99 -2.20
CA LEU A 232 9.22 45.40 -1.97
C LEU A 232 10.34 46.40 -2.29
N ALA A 233 10.33 47.05 -3.49
CA ALA A 233 11.35 48.03 -3.88
C ALA A 233 11.38 49.24 -2.95
N PRO A 234 10.23 49.86 -2.58
CA PRO A 234 10.19 50.93 -1.58
C PRO A 234 10.74 50.48 -0.21
N ALA A 235 10.37 49.28 0.26
CA ALA A 235 10.84 48.77 1.54
C ALA A 235 12.36 48.49 1.55
N PHE A 236 12.90 47.89 0.49
CA PHE A 236 14.34 47.68 0.36
C PHE A 236 15.11 49.00 0.28
N SER A 237 14.60 50.01 -0.49
CA SER A 237 15.17 51.36 -0.52
C SER A 237 15.16 52.03 0.85
N ALA A 238 14.12 51.82 1.65
CA ALA A 238 14.05 52.33 3.02
C ALA A 238 15.10 51.65 3.93
N LEU A 239 15.29 50.32 3.82
CA LEU A 239 16.35 49.63 4.53
C LEU A 239 17.73 50.21 4.25
N LEU A 240 18.05 50.45 2.98
CA LEU A 240 19.34 51.02 2.58
C LEU A 240 19.57 52.45 3.11
N ARG A 241 18.51 53.26 3.22
CA ARG A 241 18.60 54.64 3.72
C ARG A 241 18.61 54.74 5.24
N GLU A 242 17.86 53.87 5.91
CA GLU A 242 17.59 54.00 7.34
C GLU A 242 18.55 53.17 8.22
N PHE A 243 19.17 52.13 7.66
CA PHE A 243 20.00 51.20 8.41
C PHE A 243 21.36 50.94 7.73
N ASN A 244 22.28 50.31 8.45
CA ASN A 244 23.56 49.98 7.88
C ASN A 244 23.46 48.91 6.78
N ALA A 245 24.46 48.81 5.90
CA ALA A 245 24.46 47.87 4.77
C ALA A 245 24.34 46.41 5.18
N ALA A 246 24.88 46.02 6.34
CA ALA A 246 24.81 44.65 6.84
C ALA A 246 23.36 44.20 7.14
N SER A 247 22.47 45.17 7.43
CA SER A 247 21.06 44.88 7.74
C SER A 247 20.22 44.41 6.55
N SER A 248 20.72 44.58 5.30
CA SER A 248 19.98 44.30 4.07
C SER A 248 20.76 43.56 2.99
N ALA A 249 22.04 43.26 3.23
CA ALA A 249 22.91 42.60 2.24
C ALA A 249 22.37 41.27 1.73
N ASP A 250 21.81 40.47 2.63
CA ASP A 250 21.20 39.17 2.34
C ASP A 250 19.86 39.28 1.56
N LEU A 251 19.28 40.47 1.44
CA LEU A 251 17.99 40.71 0.82
C LEU A 251 18.10 41.32 -0.60
N ALA A 252 19.31 41.63 -1.07
CA ALA A 252 19.55 42.34 -2.34
C ALA A 252 18.97 41.60 -3.58
N GLY A 253 18.85 40.28 -3.52
CA GLY A 253 18.27 39.47 -4.62
C GLY A 253 16.78 39.25 -4.55
N ASN A 254 16.10 39.65 -3.47
CA ASN A 254 14.72 39.27 -3.20
C ASN A 254 13.71 39.83 -4.20
N GLU A 255 13.92 41.05 -4.68
CA GLU A 255 13.03 41.65 -5.70
C GLU A 255 13.03 40.84 -6.99
N ARG A 256 14.22 40.48 -7.49
CA ARG A 256 14.36 39.66 -8.70
C ARG A 256 13.76 38.29 -8.49
N ALA A 257 14.07 37.63 -7.37
CA ALA A 257 13.54 36.32 -7.07
C ALA A 257 12.01 36.31 -6.93
N ALA A 258 11.44 37.30 -6.24
CA ALA A 258 9.99 37.45 -6.13
C ALA A 258 9.33 37.60 -7.51
N ARG A 259 9.92 38.42 -8.39
CA ARG A 259 9.42 38.63 -9.76
C ARG A 259 9.45 37.34 -10.57
N GLU A 260 10.57 36.59 -10.55
CA GLU A 260 10.70 35.31 -11.25
C GLU A 260 9.64 34.28 -10.80
N PHE A 261 9.34 34.20 -9.51
CA PHE A 261 8.28 33.31 -9.01
C PHE A 261 6.88 33.81 -9.36
N LEU A 262 6.64 35.10 -9.40
CA LEU A 262 5.37 35.67 -9.86
C LEU A 262 5.13 35.41 -11.35
N ASP A 263 6.17 35.51 -12.17
CA ASP A 263 6.07 35.24 -13.61
C ASP A 263 5.78 33.75 -13.86
N ARG A 264 6.42 32.84 -13.12
CA ARG A 264 6.10 31.43 -13.18
C ARG A 264 4.67 31.13 -12.75
N ALA A 265 4.23 31.71 -11.65
CA ALA A 265 2.86 31.56 -11.17
C ALA A 265 1.82 32.05 -12.19
N ASP A 266 2.11 33.17 -12.88
CA ASP A 266 1.24 33.70 -13.92
C ASP A 266 1.14 32.77 -15.14
N ALA A 267 2.28 32.24 -15.58
CA ALA A 267 2.32 31.25 -16.65
C ALA A 267 1.51 29.99 -16.29
N ASP A 268 1.70 29.45 -15.06
CA ASP A 268 0.96 28.29 -14.58
C ASP A 268 -0.55 28.56 -14.47
N VAL A 269 -0.96 29.74 -13.99
CA VAL A 269 -2.38 30.15 -13.91
C VAL A 269 -2.99 30.26 -15.29
N SER A 270 -2.26 30.83 -16.24
CA SER A 270 -2.71 30.96 -17.64
C SER A 270 -2.88 29.61 -18.31
N ALA A 271 -1.91 28.69 -18.11
CA ALA A 271 -1.99 27.30 -18.56
C ALA A 271 -3.13 26.53 -17.89
N ALA A 272 -3.35 26.73 -16.58
CA ALA A 272 -4.46 26.12 -15.84
C ALA A 272 -5.84 26.54 -16.37
N ARG A 273 -6.01 27.82 -16.72
CA ARG A 273 -7.23 28.32 -17.37
C ARG A 273 -7.48 27.67 -18.72
N THR A 274 -6.42 27.56 -19.54
CA THR A 274 -6.49 26.89 -20.85
C THR A 274 -6.85 25.41 -20.68
N ALA A 275 -6.25 24.71 -19.73
CA ALA A 275 -6.55 23.31 -19.45
C ALA A 275 -8.00 23.13 -18.96
N ALA A 276 -8.48 23.99 -18.07
CA ALA A 276 -9.87 23.95 -17.58
C ALA A 276 -10.88 24.24 -18.71
N ALA A 277 -10.60 25.20 -19.59
CA ALA A 277 -11.43 25.51 -20.74
C ALA A 277 -11.44 24.37 -21.79
N ALA A 278 -10.35 23.63 -21.91
CA ALA A 278 -10.21 22.46 -22.77
C ALA A 278 -10.75 21.15 -22.12
N ASN A 279 -11.52 21.23 -21.04
CA ASN A 279 -12.06 20.11 -20.28
C ASN A 279 -10.97 19.11 -19.77
N ARG A 280 -9.82 19.65 -19.33
CA ARG A 280 -8.71 18.88 -18.73
C ARG A 280 -8.52 19.27 -17.26
N PRO A 281 -9.47 18.93 -16.38
CA PRO A 281 -9.49 19.42 -15.00
C PRO A 281 -8.31 18.93 -14.16
N GLU A 282 -7.83 17.71 -14.38
CA GLU A 282 -6.70 17.15 -13.64
C GLU A 282 -5.42 17.93 -13.93
N GLN A 283 -5.16 18.25 -15.20
CA GLN A 283 -4.05 19.10 -15.59
C GLN A 283 -4.20 20.53 -15.02
N ALA A 284 -5.42 21.08 -15.03
CA ALA A 284 -5.67 22.38 -14.43
C ALA A 284 -5.39 22.39 -12.92
N LEU A 285 -5.75 21.31 -12.19
CA LEU A 285 -5.47 21.17 -10.76
C LEU A 285 -3.96 21.07 -10.48
N GLU A 286 -3.20 20.31 -11.27
CA GLU A 286 -1.75 20.23 -11.17
C GLU A 286 -1.09 21.60 -11.37
N LEU A 287 -1.46 22.30 -12.42
CA LEU A 287 -0.94 23.64 -12.70
C LEU A 287 -1.30 24.64 -11.60
N THR A 288 -2.52 24.58 -11.03
CA THR A 288 -2.87 25.44 -9.90
C THR A 288 -2.06 25.10 -8.64
N ALA A 289 -1.67 23.84 -8.43
CA ALA A 289 -0.78 23.45 -7.34
C ALA A 289 0.64 24.01 -7.54
N ALA A 290 1.18 23.95 -8.76
CA ALA A 290 2.47 24.55 -9.12
C ALA A 290 2.46 26.08 -8.92
N ALA A 291 1.41 26.75 -9.39
CA ALA A 291 1.22 28.19 -9.19
C ALA A 291 1.20 28.57 -7.69
N ARG A 292 0.49 27.80 -6.85
CA ARG A 292 0.46 28.04 -5.40
C ARG A 292 1.83 27.89 -4.75
N ALA A 293 2.63 26.92 -5.19
CA ALA A 293 4.00 26.73 -4.70
C ALA A 293 4.88 27.94 -5.08
N SER A 294 4.78 28.41 -6.33
CA SER A 294 5.49 29.61 -6.80
C SER A 294 5.07 30.85 -6.03
N LEU A 295 3.77 31.07 -5.80
CA LEU A 295 3.26 32.18 -5.01
C LEU A 295 3.77 32.16 -3.57
N THR A 296 3.84 30.98 -2.95
CA THR A 296 4.39 30.83 -1.60
C THR A 296 5.87 31.26 -1.54
N GLN A 297 6.66 30.98 -2.58
CA GLN A 297 8.05 31.44 -2.65
C GLN A 297 8.11 32.96 -2.85
N ALA A 298 7.31 33.53 -3.77
CA ALA A 298 7.25 34.96 -3.97
C ALA A 298 6.91 35.71 -2.67
N GLU A 299 5.88 35.26 -1.94
CA GLU A 299 5.50 35.80 -0.63
C GLU A 299 6.66 35.82 0.35
N ARG A 300 7.43 34.71 0.45
CA ARG A 300 8.58 34.61 1.35
C ARG A 300 9.63 35.70 1.04
N TYR A 301 9.90 35.94 -0.22
CA TYR A 301 10.86 36.98 -0.61
C TYR A 301 10.33 38.40 -0.32
N VAL A 302 9.04 38.64 -0.52
CA VAL A 302 8.40 39.93 -0.18
C VAL A 302 8.42 40.13 1.33
N ASP A 303 7.95 39.15 2.11
CA ASP A 303 7.85 39.22 3.56
C ASP A 303 9.23 39.40 4.20
N ALA A 304 10.26 38.72 3.69
CA ALA A 304 11.62 38.84 4.23
C ALA A 304 12.12 40.32 4.23
N VAL A 305 11.74 41.12 3.24
CA VAL A 305 12.12 42.51 3.16
C VAL A 305 11.23 43.42 4.02
N THR A 306 9.91 43.23 3.88
CA THR A 306 8.93 44.07 4.60
C THR A 306 8.97 43.85 6.11
N ASP A 307 9.08 42.60 6.54
CA ASP A 307 9.17 42.23 7.95
C ASP A 307 10.51 42.72 8.54
N ARG A 308 11.64 42.58 7.78
CA ARG A 308 12.92 43.13 8.19
C ARG A 308 12.86 44.60 8.47
N LEU A 309 12.27 45.37 7.55
CA LEU A 309 12.08 46.82 7.71
C LEU A 309 11.22 47.13 8.95
N SER A 310 10.13 46.43 9.13
CA SER A 310 9.23 46.63 10.27
C SER A 310 9.94 46.34 11.60
N VAL A 311 10.62 45.19 11.72
CA VAL A 311 11.34 44.78 12.92
C VAL A 311 12.47 45.78 13.26
N LEU A 312 13.23 46.24 12.25
CA LEU A 312 14.33 47.18 12.50
C LEU A 312 13.83 48.55 12.91
N ARG A 313 12.73 49.06 12.35
CA ARG A 313 12.09 50.30 12.77
C ARG A 313 11.56 50.21 14.20
N GLU A 314 10.94 49.10 14.58
CA GLU A 314 10.48 48.84 15.95
C GLU A 314 11.63 48.86 16.94
N VAL A 315 12.69 48.07 16.66
CA VAL A 315 13.87 47.99 17.53
C VAL A 315 14.62 49.32 17.60
N ARG A 316 14.72 50.07 16.50
CA ARG A 316 15.30 51.43 16.54
C ARG A 316 14.53 52.37 17.46
N ARG A 317 13.18 52.27 17.46
CA ARG A 317 12.32 53.09 18.31
C ARG A 317 12.46 52.73 19.81
N ASP A 318 12.55 51.46 20.12
CA ASP A 318 12.68 50.95 21.49
C ASP A 318 13.54 49.67 21.55
N PRO A 319 14.88 49.81 21.60
CA PRO A 319 15.75 48.67 21.70
C PRO A 319 15.61 47.91 23.05
N ALA A 320 15.21 48.62 24.13
CA ALA A 320 15.08 48.05 25.46
C ALA A 320 13.94 47.03 25.55
N ALA A 321 12.84 47.24 24.86
CA ALA A 321 11.69 46.34 24.89
C ALA A 321 12.07 44.88 24.50
N LYS A 322 12.90 44.70 23.46
CA LYS A 322 13.39 43.38 23.02
C LYS A 322 14.27 42.73 24.06
N VAL A 323 15.17 43.51 24.70
CA VAL A 323 16.02 43.02 25.77
C VAL A 323 15.22 42.57 27.00
N GLU A 324 14.27 43.40 27.42
CA GLU A 324 13.42 43.06 28.57
C GLU A 324 12.64 41.76 28.36
N GLN A 325 12.12 41.58 27.16
CA GLN A 325 11.44 40.33 26.79
C GLN A 325 12.37 39.10 26.91
N VAL A 326 13.63 39.19 26.43
CA VAL A 326 14.60 38.10 26.50
C VAL A 326 15.05 37.88 27.94
N ARG A 327 15.35 38.97 28.71
CA ARG A 327 15.69 38.87 30.14
C ARG A 327 14.54 38.26 30.96
N PHE A 328 13.30 38.56 30.64
CA PHE A 328 12.14 37.94 31.29
C PHE A 328 12.16 36.41 31.08
N ARG A 329 12.31 35.98 29.83
CA ARG A 329 12.42 34.53 29.51
C ARG A 329 13.59 33.85 30.20
N LEU A 330 14.74 34.55 30.34
CA LEU A 330 15.90 34.04 31.05
C LEU A 330 15.59 33.84 32.53
N ARG A 331 14.98 34.84 33.19
CA ARG A 331 14.59 34.74 34.61
C ARG A 331 13.61 33.58 34.84
N ASP A 332 12.62 33.40 33.96
CA ASP A 332 11.69 32.27 34.05
C ASP A 332 12.41 30.92 33.94
N ALA A 333 13.41 30.82 33.02
CA ALA A 333 14.20 29.60 32.88
C ALA A 333 15.10 29.34 34.12
N GLN A 334 15.73 30.38 34.68
CA GLN A 334 16.52 30.29 35.91
C GLN A 334 15.64 29.86 37.08
N GLN A 335 14.45 30.43 37.25
CA GLN A 335 13.49 30.06 38.27
C GLN A 335 13.04 28.59 38.12
N LEU A 336 12.80 28.14 36.91
CA LEU A 336 12.48 26.74 36.62
C LEU A 336 13.61 25.80 37.00
N ALA A 337 14.86 26.18 36.70
CA ALA A 337 16.05 25.40 37.09
C ALA A 337 16.19 25.26 38.64
N VAL A 338 15.92 26.34 39.37
CA VAL A 338 15.88 26.30 40.84
C VAL A 338 14.76 25.41 41.36
N GLN A 339 13.53 25.59 40.87
CA GLN A 339 12.38 24.80 41.32
C GLN A 339 12.54 23.30 41.09
N ARG A 340 13.31 22.92 40.07
CA ARG A 340 13.57 21.51 39.71
C ARG A 340 14.89 20.95 40.25
N GLY A 341 15.66 21.73 41.02
CA GLY A 341 16.96 21.31 41.53
C GLY A 341 18.06 21.12 40.47
N LEU A 342 17.87 21.74 39.29
CA LEU A 342 18.77 21.59 38.12
C LEU A 342 19.79 22.72 38.01
N THR A 343 19.97 23.52 39.07
CA THR A 343 20.87 24.68 39.08
C THR A 343 22.33 24.29 38.83
N ALA A 344 22.79 23.16 39.33
CA ALA A 344 24.17 22.68 39.13
C ALA A 344 24.44 22.37 37.63
N GLU A 345 23.45 21.95 36.90
CA GLU A 345 23.54 21.60 35.45
C GLU A 345 23.36 22.83 34.54
N TRP A 346 22.37 23.67 34.84
CA TRP A 346 21.95 24.74 33.93
C TRP A 346 22.26 26.15 34.40
N GLY A 347 22.66 26.36 35.68
CA GLY A 347 22.87 27.67 36.23
C GLY A 347 23.92 28.47 35.44
N SER A 348 25.14 27.95 35.33
CA SER A 348 26.24 28.61 34.59
C SER A 348 25.94 28.84 33.11
N VAL A 349 25.20 27.91 32.50
CA VAL A 349 24.79 27.98 31.08
C VAL A 349 23.77 29.09 30.85
N LEU A 350 22.82 29.28 31.78
CA LEU A 350 21.83 30.36 31.76
C LEU A 350 22.48 31.71 32.10
N ASP A 351 23.38 31.75 33.05
CA ASP A 351 24.12 32.99 33.43
C ASP A 351 24.98 33.50 32.27
N ALA A 352 25.63 32.60 31.51
CA ALA A 352 26.33 32.97 30.29
C ALA A 352 25.43 33.64 29.21
N GLN A 353 24.12 33.43 29.26
CA GLN A 353 23.19 34.12 28.35
C GLN A 353 22.96 35.58 28.76
N LEU A 354 23.10 35.92 30.05
CA LEU A 354 23.05 37.31 30.52
C LEU A 354 24.21 38.10 29.92
N ASP A 355 25.43 37.57 29.94
CA ASP A 355 26.59 38.20 29.34
C ASP A 355 26.43 38.40 27.81
N ARG A 356 25.75 37.46 27.14
CA ARG A 356 25.43 37.61 25.71
C ARG A 356 24.43 38.73 25.43
N ILE A 357 23.38 38.84 26.25
CA ILE A 357 22.45 39.94 26.20
C ILE A 357 23.12 41.28 26.39
N ASP A 358 24.00 41.39 27.43
CA ASP A 358 24.73 42.64 27.75
C ASP A 358 25.69 43.03 26.64
N ARG A 359 26.40 42.07 26.04
CA ARG A 359 27.23 42.34 24.84
C ARG A 359 26.42 42.80 23.63
N ALA A 360 25.24 42.18 23.41
CA ALA A 360 24.33 42.64 22.35
C ALA A 360 23.89 44.09 22.57
N VAL A 361 23.51 44.44 23.81
CA VAL A 361 23.17 45.85 24.17
C VAL A 361 24.35 46.78 23.93
N GLY A 362 25.56 46.39 24.39
CA GLY A 362 26.77 47.17 24.21
C GLY A 362 27.25 47.32 22.77
N SER A 363 26.73 46.49 21.84
CA SER A 363 27.04 46.59 20.39
C SER A 363 26.30 47.73 19.67
N LEU A 364 25.22 48.28 20.27
CA LEU A 364 24.45 49.37 19.70
C LEU A 364 25.19 50.72 19.85
N THR A 365 26.28 50.87 19.10
CA THR A 365 27.15 52.07 19.15
C THR A 365 27.22 52.75 17.77
N GLY A 366 27.62 54.04 17.75
CA GLY A 366 27.81 54.79 16.53
C GLY A 366 26.52 55.40 15.96
N VAL A 367 26.64 56.07 14.81
CA VAL A 367 25.52 56.78 14.15
C VAL A 367 24.52 55.81 13.49
N HIS A 368 25.03 54.68 13.00
CA HIS A 368 24.21 53.64 12.38
C HIS A 368 24.54 52.26 13.00
N PRO A 369 23.97 51.99 14.21
CA PRO A 369 24.18 50.67 14.87
C PRO A 369 23.69 49.51 14.01
N ASP A 370 24.31 48.34 14.17
CA ASP A 370 23.82 47.15 13.50
C ASP A 370 22.66 46.51 14.29
N TYR A 371 21.48 47.12 14.07
CA TYR A 371 20.24 46.63 14.68
C TYR A 371 19.90 45.18 14.25
N TRP A 372 20.33 44.74 13.05
CA TRP A 372 20.03 43.40 12.60
C TRP A 372 20.90 42.34 13.34
N ALA A 373 22.21 42.60 13.52
CA ALA A 373 23.05 41.76 14.34
C ALA A 373 22.52 41.67 15.78
N TYR A 374 22.08 42.83 16.33
CA TYR A 374 21.45 42.87 17.66
C TYR A 374 20.20 42.00 17.76
N VAL A 375 19.25 42.09 16.81
CA VAL A 375 18.03 41.27 16.78
C VAL A 375 18.39 39.82 16.67
N ARG A 376 19.29 39.44 15.75
CA ARG A 376 19.69 38.05 15.55
C ARG A 376 20.31 37.43 16.81
N GLU A 377 21.15 38.18 17.52
CA GLU A 377 21.77 37.72 18.75
C GLU A 377 20.75 37.51 19.87
N LEU A 378 19.83 38.45 20.07
CA LEU A 378 18.75 38.30 21.05
C LEU A 378 17.79 37.14 20.72
N ASP A 379 17.48 36.94 19.44
CA ASP A 379 16.65 35.81 18.98
C ASP A 379 17.39 34.49 19.14
N ALA A 380 18.73 34.46 18.95
CA ALA A 380 19.54 33.26 19.20
C ALA A 380 19.56 32.91 20.69
N VAL A 381 19.74 33.91 21.57
CA VAL A 381 19.66 33.73 23.03
C VAL A 381 18.26 33.23 23.43
N SER A 382 17.20 33.81 22.90
CA SER A 382 15.81 33.41 23.18
C SER A 382 15.52 31.96 22.76
N ARG A 383 15.98 31.56 21.57
CA ARG A 383 15.86 30.17 21.09
C ARG A 383 16.66 29.20 21.93
N PHE A 384 17.86 29.58 22.35
CA PHE A 384 18.69 28.76 23.25
C PHE A 384 17.99 28.52 24.60
N ILE A 385 17.46 29.59 25.22
CA ILE A 385 16.71 29.52 26.48
C ILE A 385 15.50 28.59 26.31
N ALA A 386 14.74 28.72 25.23
CA ALA A 386 13.59 27.85 24.97
C ALA A 386 14.00 26.35 24.85
N GLY A 387 15.13 26.08 24.20
CA GLY A 387 15.68 24.72 24.11
C GLY A 387 16.12 24.15 25.47
N VAL A 388 16.69 24.98 26.36
CA VAL A 388 17.02 24.60 27.73
C VAL A 388 15.76 24.28 28.53
N VAL A 389 14.76 25.15 28.45
CA VAL A 389 13.46 24.95 29.14
C VAL A 389 12.80 23.65 28.70
N GLN A 390 12.80 23.33 27.41
CA GLN A 390 12.27 22.04 26.93
C GLN A 390 13.03 20.85 27.51
N ARG A 391 14.35 20.90 27.54
CA ARG A 391 15.18 19.83 28.13
C ARG A 391 14.94 19.68 29.65
N MET A 392 14.81 20.79 30.37
CA MET A 392 14.44 20.75 31.78
C MET A 392 13.06 20.16 32.03
N ARG A 393 12.10 20.35 31.10
CA ARG A 393 10.74 19.80 31.19
C ARG A 393 10.69 18.32 30.82
N GLY A 394 11.39 17.87 29.79
CA GLY A 394 11.38 16.47 29.32
C GLY A 394 12.02 15.46 30.27
N ARG A 395 12.84 15.91 31.23
CA ARG A 395 13.41 15.03 32.27
C ARG A 395 12.44 14.64 33.39
N THR A 396 11.20 15.09 33.35
CA THR A 396 10.19 14.78 34.38
C THR A 396 9.41 13.50 34.05
N ASP A 397 9.51 12.98 32.83
CA ASP A 397 8.77 11.79 32.38
C ASP A 397 9.59 10.49 32.51
N GLU A 398 10.81 10.56 33.06
CA GLU A 398 11.71 9.40 33.23
C GLU A 398 11.98 9.01 34.71
N VAL A 399 11.18 9.49 35.68
CA VAL A 399 11.30 9.08 37.10
C VAL A 399 10.05 8.38 37.59
#